data_094a46e8f2b32b5ae439e69c263b8bbd
#
_entry.id   094a46e8f2b32b5ae439e69c263b8bbd
#
_cell.length_a   1.000
_cell.length_b   1.000
_cell.length_c   1.000
_cell.angle_alpha   90.00
_cell.angle_beta   90.00
_cell.angle_gamma   90.00
#
_symmetry.space_group_name_H-M   'P 1'
#
loop_
_entity.id
_entity.type
_entity.pdbx_description
1 polymer ?
#
loop_
_entity_poly.entity_id
_entity_poly.type
_entity_poly.pdbx_seq_one_letter_code
_entity_poly.pdbx_strand_id
1 'polypeptide(L)'
;MTKLGISVGILATILCLPVGAQTIKVMALDQSGAQTILQAAKNSAQQRNAPSAIAVVDPAGDLLAFQRMDGVRPASADLAIGKARTAARLQRSTAEIEDNINQGRMAFVTADIMALRGGMPIR
;
A
#
# COMPACT_ATOMS: atom_id res chain seq x y z
N MET A 1 -77.78 3.02 9.69
CA MET A 1 -76.86 2.09 10.36
C MET A 1 -75.52 2.09 9.60
N THR A 2 -74.58 2.94 10.03
CA THR A 2 -73.30 3.14 9.37
C THR A 2 -72.23 2.36 10.18
N LYS A 3 -71.69 1.33 9.57
CA LYS A 3 -70.58 0.56 10.17
C LYS A 3 -69.25 1.27 9.93
N LEU A 4 -68.64 1.75 10.98
CA LEU A 4 -67.31 2.35 11.01
C LEU A 4 -66.29 1.22 11.01
N GLY A 5 -65.57 1.02 9.91
CA GLY A 5 -64.45 0.08 9.81
C GLY A 5 -63.16 0.71 10.38
N ILE A 6 -62.64 0.18 11.48
CA ILE A 6 -61.36 0.56 12.05
C ILE A 6 -60.28 -0.23 11.31
N SER A 7 -59.48 0.48 10.50
CA SER A 7 -58.31 -0.09 9.86
C SER A 7 -57.12 0.01 10.82
N VAL A 8 -56.68 -1.14 11.36
CA VAL A 8 -55.47 -1.20 12.20
C VAL A 8 -54.26 -1.33 11.29
N GLY A 9 -53.56 -0.22 11.10
CA GLY A 9 -52.28 -0.21 10.39
C GLY A 9 -51.19 -0.77 11.29
N ILE A 10 -50.62 -1.91 10.94
CA ILE A 10 -49.44 -2.48 11.62
C ILE A 10 -48.22 -1.71 11.13
N LEU A 11 -47.71 -0.81 11.96
CA LEU A 11 -46.45 -0.11 11.74
C LEU A 11 -45.31 -1.08 12.07
N ALA A 12 -44.73 -1.72 11.03
CA ALA A 12 -43.53 -2.55 11.21
C ALA A 12 -42.30 -1.65 11.47
N THR A 13 -41.95 -1.49 12.72
CA THR A 13 -40.67 -0.87 13.13
C THR A 13 -39.53 -1.84 12.80
N ILE A 14 -38.78 -1.52 11.73
CA ILE A 14 -37.54 -2.22 11.42
C ILE A 14 -36.51 -1.83 12.49
N LEU A 15 -36.27 -2.77 13.42
CA LEU A 15 -35.23 -2.62 14.45
C LEU A 15 -33.87 -2.78 13.76
N CYS A 16 -33.23 -1.67 13.40
CA CYS A 16 -31.87 -1.68 12.89
C CYS A 16 -30.94 -1.98 14.06
N LEU A 17 -30.54 -3.25 14.24
CA LEU A 17 -29.54 -3.62 15.24
C LEU A 17 -28.18 -3.07 14.78
N PRO A 18 -27.44 -2.41 15.69
CA PRO A 18 -26.10 -1.96 15.37
C PRO A 18 -25.22 -3.21 15.15
N VAL A 19 -24.77 -3.41 13.94
CA VAL A 19 -23.73 -4.39 13.63
C VAL A 19 -22.42 -3.82 14.17
N GLY A 20 -21.95 -4.35 15.29
CA GLY A 20 -20.66 -4.01 15.86
C GLY A 20 -19.54 -4.49 14.93
N ALA A 21 -18.95 -3.57 14.15
CA ALA A 21 -17.76 -3.88 13.37
C ALA A 21 -16.58 -4.13 14.32
N GLN A 22 -15.96 -5.30 14.20
CA GLN A 22 -14.70 -5.58 14.89
C GLN A 22 -13.56 -4.92 14.15
N THR A 23 -12.74 -4.14 14.86
CA THR A 23 -11.60 -3.41 14.31
C THR A 23 -10.30 -3.90 14.94
N ILE A 24 -9.21 -3.85 14.15
CA ILE A 24 -7.85 -4.09 14.63
C ILE A 24 -7.06 -2.79 14.55
N LYS A 25 -6.16 -2.57 15.52
CA LYS A 25 -5.19 -1.48 15.44
C LYS A 25 -4.04 -1.91 14.54
N VAL A 26 -3.76 -1.13 13.51
CA VAL A 26 -2.60 -1.31 12.65
C VAL A 26 -1.65 -0.15 12.90
N MET A 27 -0.37 -0.45 13.18
CA MET A 27 0.68 0.56 13.19
C MET A 27 0.99 0.91 11.74
N ALA A 28 0.84 2.18 11.40
CA ALA A 28 1.16 2.71 10.08
C ALA A 28 2.21 3.82 10.21
N LEU A 29 3.04 3.95 9.17
CA LEU A 29 3.98 5.05 9.05
C LEU A 29 3.21 6.35 8.83
N ASP A 30 3.50 7.38 9.62
CA ASP A 30 2.95 8.70 9.39
C ASP A 30 3.76 9.50 8.36
N GLN A 31 3.24 10.66 7.97
CA GLN A 31 3.87 11.53 6.97
C GLN A 31 5.27 11.99 7.42
N SER A 32 5.49 12.26 8.70
CA SER A 32 6.78 12.73 9.20
C SER A 32 7.83 11.63 9.17
N GLY A 33 7.46 10.41 9.53
CA GLY A 33 8.29 9.22 9.41
C GLY A 33 8.64 8.91 7.96
N ALA A 34 7.67 9.01 7.05
CA ALA A 34 7.90 8.83 5.62
C ALA A 34 8.91 9.83 5.06
N GLN A 35 8.84 11.10 5.44
CA GLN A 35 9.80 12.12 5.04
C GLN A 35 11.19 11.88 5.60
N THR A 36 11.28 11.41 6.85
CA THR A 36 12.57 11.05 7.48
C THR A 36 13.26 9.92 6.72
N ILE A 37 12.52 8.87 6.36
CA ILE A 37 13.04 7.74 5.57
C ILE A 37 13.47 8.20 4.19
N LEU A 38 12.64 9.00 3.50
CA LEU A 38 12.95 9.55 2.19
C LEU A 38 14.27 10.33 2.22
N GLN A 39 14.44 11.21 3.20
CA GLN A 39 15.65 12.03 3.34
C GLN A 39 16.89 11.19 3.63
N ALA A 40 16.78 10.19 4.51
CA ALA A 40 17.87 9.27 4.80
C ALA A 40 18.30 8.47 3.56
N ALA A 41 17.35 7.97 2.78
CA ALA A 41 17.62 7.26 1.54
C ALA A 41 18.27 8.17 0.49
N LYS A 42 17.79 9.41 0.35
CA LYS A 42 18.40 10.43 -0.53
C LYS A 42 19.86 10.71 -0.14
N ASN A 43 20.12 10.94 1.13
CA ASN A 43 21.47 11.20 1.61
C ASN A 43 22.41 10.01 1.31
N SER A 44 21.95 8.78 1.53
CA SER A 44 22.70 7.57 1.18
C SER A 44 22.99 7.46 -0.32
N ALA A 45 22.02 7.78 -1.17
CA ALA A 45 22.19 7.78 -2.63
C ALA A 45 23.23 8.84 -3.07
N GLN A 46 23.19 10.03 -2.47
CA GLN A 46 24.16 11.09 -2.74
C GLN A 46 25.58 10.69 -2.34
N GLN A 47 25.77 10.12 -1.15
CA GLN A 47 27.07 9.68 -0.66
C GLN A 47 27.70 8.59 -1.55
N ARG A 48 26.87 7.80 -2.22
CA ARG A 48 27.31 6.74 -3.13
C ARG A 48 27.45 7.18 -4.59
N ASN A 49 27.19 8.45 -4.89
CA ASN A 49 27.09 8.97 -6.27
C ASN A 49 26.13 8.15 -7.13
N ALA A 50 25.01 7.71 -6.56
CA ALA A 50 24.01 6.89 -7.20
C ALA A 50 22.63 7.60 -7.20
N PRO A 51 22.44 8.62 -8.07
CA PRO A 51 21.16 9.31 -8.13
C PRO A 51 20.01 8.33 -8.39
N SER A 52 18.96 8.44 -7.59
CA SER A 52 17.90 7.45 -7.51
C SER A 52 16.51 8.08 -7.52
N ALA A 53 15.52 7.30 -7.91
CA ALA A 53 14.12 7.55 -7.58
C ALA A 53 13.78 6.76 -6.31
N ILE A 54 13.17 7.42 -5.34
CA ILE A 54 12.90 6.89 -4.00
C ILE A 54 11.41 7.06 -3.73
N ALA A 55 10.74 5.99 -3.34
CA ALA A 55 9.33 5.99 -2.95
C ALA A 55 9.17 5.35 -1.58
N VAL A 56 8.38 5.98 -0.71
CA VAL A 56 7.95 5.46 0.58
C VAL A 56 6.43 5.30 0.54
N VAL A 57 5.96 4.12 0.88
CA VAL A 57 4.53 3.77 0.84
C VAL A 57 4.07 3.27 2.21
N ASP A 58 2.77 3.31 2.44
CA ASP A 58 2.13 2.71 3.60
C ASP A 58 2.00 1.17 3.45
N PRO A 59 1.49 0.44 4.46
CA PRO A 59 1.30 -1.01 4.37
C PRO A 59 0.34 -1.46 3.26
N ALA A 60 -0.60 -0.60 2.82
CA ALA A 60 -1.49 -0.89 1.70
C ALA A 60 -0.80 -0.70 0.34
N GLY A 61 0.36 -0.06 0.32
CA GLY A 61 1.14 0.28 -0.86
C GLY A 61 0.79 1.65 -1.44
N ASP A 62 0.11 2.50 -0.68
CA ASP A 62 -0.22 3.86 -1.11
C ASP A 62 0.94 4.81 -0.81
N LEU A 63 1.16 5.76 -1.74
CA LEU A 63 2.33 6.62 -1.72
C LEU A 63 2.24 7.67 -0.60
N LEU A 64 3.23 7.68 0.30
CA LEU A 64 3.38 8.67 1.36
C LEU A 64 4.41 9.75 1.01
N ALA A 65 5.54 9.35 0.41
CA ALA A 65 6.59 10.28 0.02
C ALA A 65 7.32 9.77 -1.22
N PHE A 66 7.75 10.71 -2.07
CA PHE A 66 8.46 10.39 -3.30
C PHE A 66 9.46 11.47 -3.66
N GLN A 67 10.61 11.06 -4.19
CA GLN A 67 11.57 11.94 -4.82
C GLN A 67 12.28 11.25 -5.98
N ARG A 68 12.34 11.90 -7.13
CA ARG A 68 13.26 11.57 -8.21
C ARG A 68 14.40 12.59 -8.19
N MET A 69 15.62 12.13 -7.99
CA MET A 69 16.81 12.98 -8.01
C MET A 69 17.12 13.42 -9.45
N ASP A 70 17.86 14.53 -9.59
CA ASP A 70 18.28 15.04 -10.88
C ASP A 70 19.11 14.00 -11.65
N GLY A 71 18.95 13.98 -12.98
CA GLY A 71 19.62 13.03 -13.85
C GLY A 71 19.02 11.62 -13.90
N VAL A 72 18.04 11.30 -13.04
CA VAL A 72 17.37 10.00 -13.03
C VAL A 72 16.30 9.94 -14.13
N ARG A 73 16.29 8.84 -14.90
CA ARG A 73 15.35 8.64 -16.01
C ARG A 73 13.88 8.69 -15.53
N PRO A 74 12.96 9.26 -16.34
CA PRO A 74 11.54 9.36 -15.97
C PRO A 74 10.90 8.03 -15.56
N ALA A 75 11.16 6.96 -16.29
CA ALA A 75 10.62 5.61 -15.98
C ALA A 75 10.99 5.09 -14.58
N SER A 76 12.06 5.61 -13.97
CA SER A 76 12.48 5.20 -12.62
C SER A 76 11.49 5.61 -11.54
N ALA A 77 10.61 6.58 -11.79
CA ALA A 77 9.56 6.96 -10.86
C ALA A 77 8.55 5.82 -10.66
N ASP A 78 8.00 5.31 -11.76
CA ASP A 78 7.01 4.21 -11.72
C ASP A 78 7.64 2.93 -11.17
N LEU A 79 8.90 2.65 -11.54
CA LEU A 79 9.64 1.50 -11.02
C LEU A 79 9.86 1.60 -9.52
N ALA A 80 10.21 2.77 -8.98
CA ALA A 80 10.41 2.95 -7.55
C ALA A 80 9.11 2.74 -6.78
N ILE A 81 8.01 3.35 -7.24
CA ILE A 81 6.69 3.21 -6.63
C ILE A 81 6.21 1.75 -6.69
N GLY A 82 6.32 1.11 -7.84
CA GLY A 82 5.92 -0.29 -8.04
C GLY A 82 6.69 -1.26 -7.14
N LYS A 83 8.01 -1.08 -7.00
CA LYS A 83 8.84 -1.90 -6.10
C LYS A 83 8.50 -1.68 -4.62
N ALA A 84 8.30 -0.43 -4.21
CA ALA A 84 7.90 -0.11 -2.84
C ALA A 84 6.54 -0.74 -2.50
N ARG A 85 5.55 -0.61 -3.41
CA ARG A 85 4.22 -1.21 -3.28
C ARG A 85 4.29 -2.73 -3.15
N THR A 86 5.07 -3.38 -3.99
CA THR A 86 5.27 -4.84 -3.95
C THR A 86 5.87 -5.27 -2.61
N ALA A 87 6.94 -4.60 -2.17
CA ALA A 87 7.60 -4.92 -0.91
C ALA A 87 6.67 -4.76 0.31
N ALA A 88 5.88 -3.68 0.35
CA ALA A 88 4.93 -3.42 1.43
C ALA A 88 3.81 -4.47 1.49
N ARG A 89 3.17 -4.76 0.37
CA ARG A 89 2.03 -5.69 0.30
C ARG A 89 2.42 -7.14 0.55
N LEU A 90 3.59 -7.56 0.08
CA LEU A 90 4.09 -8.92 0.28
C LEU A 90 4.95 -9.09 1.53
N GLN A 91 5.28 -7.98 2.22
CA GLN A 91 6.17 -7.93 3.38
C GLN A 91 7.51 -8.67 3.14
N ARG A 92 8.02 -8.55 1.89
CA ARG A 92 9.25 -9.16 1.41
C ARG A 92 10.03 -8.19 0.55
N SER A 93 11.36 -8.35 0.52
CA SER A 93 12.16 -7.58 -0.44
C SER A 93 11.86 -8.02 -1.87
N THR A 94 11.85 -7.07 -2.81
CA THR A 94 11.68 -7.43 -4.22
C THR A 94 12.88 -8.18 -4.77
N ALA A 95 14.05 -8.10 -4.14
CA ALA A 95 15.20 -8.94 -4.47
C ALA A 95 14.90 -10.43 -4.24
N GLU A 96 14.29 -10.78 -3.10
CA GLU A 96 13.88 -12.17 -2.82
C GLU A 96 12.86 -12.68 -3.84
N ILE A 97 11.94 -11.83 -4.27
CA ILE A 97 10.92 -12.17 -5.27
C ILE A 97 11.58 -12.40 -6.64
N GLU A 98 12.49 -11.51 -7.04
CA GLU A 98 13.26 -11.65 -8.28
C GLU A 98 14.07 -12.94 -8.28
N ASP A 99 14.75 -13.27 -7.18
CA ASP A 99 15.53 -14.50 -7.05
C ASP A 99 14.64 -15.75 -7.14
N ASN A 100 13.45 -15.74 -6.52
CA ASN A 100 12.47 -16.83 -6.66
C ASN A 100 12.02 -17.04 -8.12
N ILE A 101 11.76 -15.97 -8.86
CA ILE A 101 11.39 -16.06 -10.29
C ILE A 101 12.55 -16.64 -11.08
N ASN A 102 13.77 -16.17 -10.86
CA ASN A 102 14.96 -16.67 -11.55
C ASN A 102 15.25 -18.17 -11.24
N GLN A 103 14.78 -18.66 -10.10
CA GLN A 103 14.83 -20.07 -9.70
C GLN A 103 13.63 -20.89 -10.22
N GLY A 104 12.78 -20.31 -11.07
CA GLY A 104 11.68 -21.01 -11.74
C GLY A 104 10.32 -20.87 -11.05
N ARG A 105 10.17 -20.07 -9.99
CA ARG A 105 8.86 -19.84 -9.35
C ARG A 105 8.02 -18.82 -10.14
N MET A 106 7.56 -19.24 -11.31
CA MET A 106 6.84 -18.39 -12.27
C MET A 106 5.49 -17.87 -11.79
N ALA A 107 4.92 -18.41 -10.70
CA ALA A 107 3.65 -17.93 -10.15
C ALA A 107 3.66 -16.42 -9.78
N PHE A 108 4.81 -15.88 -9.40
CA PHE A 108 4.94 -14.45 -9.14
C PHE A 108 4.76 -13.55 -10.37
N VAL A 109 4.99 -14.08 -11.57
CA VAL A 109 4.83 -13.32 -12.83
C VAL A 109 3.36 -12.98 -13.09
N THR A 110 2.43 -13.78 -12.58
CA THR A 110 0.99 -13.59 -12.77
C THR A 110 0.33 -12.75 -11.66
N ALA A 111 1.10 -12.30 -10.67
CA ALA A 111 0.57 -11.67 -9.45
C ALA A 111 0.45 -10.13 -9.54
N ASP A 112 0.61 -9.53 -10.71
CA ASP A 112 0.60 -8.06 -10.92
C ASP A 112 1.50 -7.31 -9.92
N ILE A 113 2.76 -7.73 -9.83
CA ILE A 113 3.76 -7.17 -8.94
C ILE A 113 5.01 -6.71 -9.69
N MET A 114 5.72 -5.74 -9.12
CA MET A 114 7.01 -5.29 -9.62
C MET A 114 8.13 -6.08 -8.93
N ALA A 115 8.60 -7.16 -9.58
CA ALA A 115 9.58 -8.10 -9.02
C ALA A 115 11.05 -7.70 -9.24
N LEU A 116 11.33 -6.43 -9.56
CA LEU A 116 12.69 -5.93 -9.73
C LEU A 116 13.29 -5.55 -8.38
N ARG A 117 14.50 -6.01 -8.07
CA ARG A 117 15.18 -5.69 -6.79
C ARG A 117 15.29 -4.21 -6.49
N GLY A 118 15.27 -3.85 -5.21
CA GLY A 118 15.38 -2.49 -4.69
C GLY A 118 14.18 -2.04 -3.87
N GLY A 119 13.10 -2.81 -3.75
CA GLY A 119 12.03 -2.61 -2.79
C GLY A 119 12.33 -3.33 -1.49
N MET A 120 12.16 -2.67 -0.35
CA MET A 120 12.42 -3.21 0.99
C MET A 120 11.23 -2.94 1.91
N PRO A 121 10.72 -3.92 2.69
CA PRO A 121 9.73 -3.64 3.72
C PRO A 121 10.39 -2.91 4.89
N ILE A 122 9.69 -1.94 5.48
CA ILE A 122 10.07 -1.28 6.72
C ILE A 122 9.45 -2.09 7.88
N ARG A 123 10.23 -2.38 8.90
CA ARG A 123 9.82 -3.14 10.08
C ARG A 123 10.13 -2.37 11.35
#